data_d1f5384a8a32c9bded7cf21a88e25ad3
#
_entry.id   d1f5384a8a32c9bded7cf21a88e25ad3
#
_cell.length_a   1.000
_cell.length_b   1.000
_cell.length_c   1.000
_cell.angle_alpha   90.00
_cell.angle_beta   90.00
_cell.angle_gamma   90.00
#
_symmetry.space_group_name_H-M   'P 1'
#
loop_
_entity.id
_entity.type
_entity.pdbx_description
1 polymer ?
#
loop_
_entity_poly.entity_id
_entity_poly.type
_entity_poly.pdbx_seq_one_letter_code
_entity_poly.pdbx_strand_id
1 'polypeptide(L)'
;MVDTAGSHSGIKLPKIEYPLPGSIAQPAYSPGERSSLIAEIKNLLKEKDAVLVAHYYTDADLQMIADETGGTVSDSLEMARFGNQHPASTLVVAGVRFMGETAKILNPEKRVLMPTLAAECSLDLGCPPELFIPFCDAHPERTVVVYANTCAAVKARADWVVTSSIAVDVVNHLKELGEKILWAPDRYLGSYVQRVTGADMLLWQASCI
;
A
#
# COMPACT_ATOMS: atom_id res chain seq x y z
N MET A 1 0.63 -34.39 0.42
CA MET A 1 0.15 -33.67 1.61
C MET A 1 1.38 -33.37 2.44
N VAL A 2 1.91 -32.18 2.37
CA VAL A 2 3.02 -31.73 3.22
C VAL A 2 2.49 -30.56 4.01
N ASP A 3 2.15 -30.84 5.25
CA ASP A 3 1.76 -29.87 6.26
C ASP A 3 3.05 -29.21 6.79
N THR A 4 3.38 -28.03 6.28
CA THR A 4 4.54 -27.23 6.71
C THR A 4 4.09 -25.90 7.30
N ALA A 5 3.02 -25.91 8.09
CA ALA A 5 2.75 -24.83 9.02
C ALA A 5 3.64 -25.05 10.23
N GLY A 6 4.73 -24.30 10.34
CA GLY A 6 5.50 -24.18 11.58
C GLY A 6 4.52 -23.71 12.67
N SER A 7 4.04 -24.64 13.50
CA SER A 7 3.09 -24.36 14.55
C SER A 7 3.79 -23.56 15.65
N HIS A 8 3.60 -22.24 15.66
CA HIS A 8 3.73 -21.45 16.89
C HIS A 8 2.55 -21.84 17.81
N SER A 9 2.64 -23.04 18.41
CA SER A 9 1.60 -23.58 19.27
C SER A 9 1.43 -22.66 20.49
N GLY A 10 0.35 -21.90 20.51
CA GLY A 10 -0.03 -21.04 21.62
C GLY A 10 -0.34 -19.59 21.28
N ILE A 11 0.04 -19.09 20.12
CA ILE A 11 -0.24 -17.71 19.72
C ILE A 11 -1.65 -17.64 19.11
N LYS A 12 -2.56 -16.92 19.79
CA LYS A 12 -3.91 -16.68 19.29
C LYS A 12 -3.89 -15.49 18.33
N LEU A 13 -3.99 -15.76 17.03
CA LEU A 13 -4.10 -14.73 16.01
C LEU A 13 -5.50 -14.09 16.04
N PRO A 14 -5.62 -12.78 15.84
CA PRO A 14 -6.93 -12.12 15.78
C PRO A 14 -7.71 -12.59 14.55
N LYS A 15 -9.06 -12.69 14.71
CA LYS A 15 -9.95 -12.95 13.59
C LYS A 15 -10.06 -11.68 12.75
N ILE A 16 -9.72 -11.78 11.47
CA ILE A 16 -9.82 -10.67 10.53
C ILE A 16 -11.13 -10.78 9.77
N GLU A 17 -11.94 -9.72 9.83
CA GLU A 17 -13.16 -9.59 9.05
C GLU A 17 -12.94 -8.50 8.00
N TYR A 18 -13.13 -8.87 6.73
CA TYR A 18 -13.03 -7.92 5.61
C TYR A 18 -14.40 -7.28 5.37
N PRO A 19 -14.53 -5.96 5.52
CA PRO A 19 -15.74 -5.30 5.04
C PRO A 19 -15.80 -5.45 3.52
N LEU A 20 -16.90 -6.03 3.02
CA LEU A 20 -17.13 -6.10 1.59
C LEU A 20 -17.38 -4.69 1.06
N PRO A 21 -16.64 -4.21 0.06
CA PRO A 21 -16.91 -2.92 -0.53
C PRO A 21 -18.30 -2.93 -1.14
N GLY A 22 -19.13 -1.96 -0.78
CA GLY A 22 -20.40 -1.73 -1.46
C GLY A 22 -20.14 -1.45 -2.94
N SER A 23 -21.03 -1.89 -3.83
CA SER A 23 -20.93 -1.51 -5.25
C SER A 23 -21.12 0.00 -5.38
N ILE A 24 -20.06 0.72 -5.70
CA ILE A 24 -20.15 2.14 -6.05
C ILE A 24 -20.64 2.21 -7.49
N ALA A 25 -21.85 2.74 -7.69
CA ALA A 25 -22.37 2.96 -9.04
C ALA A 25 -21.42 3.93 -9.79
N GLN A 26 -20.88 3.49 -10.89
CA GLN A 26 -20.04 4.32 -11.76
C GLN A 26 -20.96 5.34 -12.45
N PRO A 27 -20.68 6.66 -12.39
CA PRO A 27 -21.44 7.64 -13.13
C PRO A 27 -21.30 7.39 -14.63
N ALA A 28 -22.41 7.37 -15.34
CA ALA A 28 -22.42 7.24 -16.79
C ALA A 28 -22.33 8.64 -17.43
N TYR A 29 -21.21 8.98 -17.99
CA TYR A 29 -21.01 10.22 -18.74
C TYR A 29 -21.22 10.02 -20.23
N SER A 30 -21.89 10.96 -20.90
CA SER A 30 -21.87 11.01 -22.36
C SER A 30 -20.46 11.31 -22.87
N PRO A 31 -20.14 10.96 -24.14
CA PRO A 31 -18.81 11.28 -24.69
C PRO A 31 -18.43 12.77 -24.61
N GLY A 32 -19.41 13.67 -24.77
CA GLY A 32 -19.19 15.11 -24.67
C GLY A 32 -18.86 15.57 -23.23
N GLU A 33 -19.62 15.09 -22.24
CA GLU A 33 -19.36 15.37 -20.83
C GLU A 33 -17.99 14.83 -20.40
N ARG A 34 -17.65 13.59 -20.80
CA ARG A 34 -16.35 12.98 -20.53
C ARG A 34 -15.19 13.82 -21.09
N SER A 35 -15.29 14.25 -22.35
CA SER A 35 -14.27 15.12 -22.97
C SER A 35 -14.13 16.46 -22.25
N SER A 36 -15.24 17.05 -21.83
CA SER A 36 -15.24 18.33 -21.09
C SER A 36 -14.59 18.18 -19.72
N LEU A 37 -14.90 17.10 -18.97
CA LEU A 37 -14.29 16.82 -17.67
C LEU A 37 -12.78 16.57 -17.78
N ILE A 38 -12.34 15.83 -18.80
CA ILE A 38 -10.91 15.58 -19.04
C ILE A 38 -10.18 16.92 -19.30
N ALA A 39 -10.76 17.79 -20.13
CA ALA A 39 -10.17 19.11 -20.41
C ALA A 39 -10.10 19.98 -19.15
N GLU A 40 -11.15 19.97 -18.33
CA GLU A 40 -11.19 20.72 -17.08
C GLU A 40 -10.15 20.20 -16.08
N ILE A 41 -10.02 18.87 -15.91
CA ILE A 41 -9.01 18.28 -15.02
C ILE A 41 -7.60 18.69 -15.46
N LYS A 42 -7.27 18.62 -16.76
CA LYS A 42 -5.96 19.04 -17.28
C LYS A 42 -5.67 20.52 -16.99
N ASN A 43 -6.66 21.38 -17.14
CA ASN A 43 -6.53 22.80 -16.82
C ASN A 43 -6.29 23.01 -15.32
N LEU A 44 -7.07 22.35 -14.45
CA LEU A 44 -6.93 22.45 -13.00
C LEU A 44 -5.57 21.96 -12.52
N LEU A 45 -5.05 20.85 -13.06
CA LEU A 45 -3.70 20.36 -12.73
C LEU A 45 -2.65 21.46 -12.98
N LYS A 46 -2.71 22.13 -14.13
CA LYS A 46 -1.81 23.23 -14.48
C LYS A 46 -1.99 24.44 -13.58
N GLU A 47 -3.23 24.89 -13.35
CA GLU A 47 -3.55 26.08 -12.54
C GLU A 47 -3.14 25.90 -11.07
N LYS A 48 -3.22 24.69 -10.54
CA LYS A 48 -2.96 24.36 -9.14
C LYS A 48 -1.53 23.88 -8.87
N ASP A 49 -0.63 23.98 -9.85
CA ASP A 49 0.72 23.41 -9.75
C ASP A 49 0.66 21.97 -9.22
N ALA A 50 -0.15 21.15 -9.87
CA ALA A 50 -0.43 19.80 -9.48
C ALA A 50 -0.06 18.80 -10.57
N VAL A 51 0.39 17.61 -10.17
CA VAL A 51 0.66 16.49 -11.06
C VAL A 51 -0.18 15.28 -10.64
N LEU A 52 -0.76 14.59 -11.64
CA LEU A 52 -1.50 13.36 -11.43
C LEU A 52 -0.56 12.16 -11.49
N VAL A 53 -0.56 11.36 -10.45
CA VAL A 53 0.10 10.04 -10.41
C VAL A 53 -0.97 8.97 -10.31
N ALA A 54 -1.05 8.07 -11.28
CA ALA A 54 -2.10 7.08 -11.40
C ALA A 54 -1.54 5.66 -11.25
N HIS A 55 -2.22 4.83 -10.47
CA HIS A 55 -1.89 3.42 -10.43
C HIS A 55 -2.38 2.73 -11.71
N TYR A 56 -1.62 1.77 -12.22
CA TYR A 56 -1.88 1.10 -13.51
C TYR A 56 -3.19 0.30 -13.56
N TYR A 57 -3.91 0.11 -12.46
CA TYR A 57 -5.24 -0.50 -12.48
C TYR A 57 -6.40 0.52 -12.41
N THR A 58 -6.12 1.81 -12.44
CA THR A 58 -7.17 2.83 -12.51
C THR A 58 -7.80 2.90 -13.89
N ASP A 59 -8.92 3.63 -14.01
CA ASP A 59 -9.59 3.83 -15.30
C ASP A 59 -8.63 4.39 -16.36
N ALA A 60 -8.81 3.96 -17.61
CA ALA A 60 -7.95 4.35 -18.73
C ALA A 60 -7.87 5.88 -18.94
N ASP A 61 -8.94 6.62 -18.64
CA ASP A 61 -8.92 8.08 -18.73
C ASP A 61 -7.98 8.73 -17.71
N LEU A 62 -7.95 8.19 -16.49
CA LEU A 62 -7.04 8.69 -15.46
C LEU A 62 -5.59 8.43 -15.85
N GLN A 63 -5.30 7.25 -16.40
CA GLN A 63 -3.98 6.92 -16.91
C GLN A 63 -3.58 7.85 -18.06
N MET A 64 -4.46 8.04 -19.04
CA MET A 64 -4.24 8.94 -20.17
C MET A 64 -4.00 10.39 -19.68
N ILE A 65 -4.78 10.89 -18.72
CA ILE A 65 -4.59 12.24 -18.19
C ILE A 65 -3.23 12.34 -17.51
N ALA A 66 -2.81 11.35 -16.73
CA ALA A 66 -1.50 11.34 -16.10
C ALA A 66 -0.38 11.45 -17.16
N ASP A 67 -0.39 10.61 -18.18
CA ASP A 67 0.61 10.60 -19.25
C ASP A 67 0.64 11.93 -20.03
N GLU A 68 -0.52 12.49 -20.36
CA GLU A 68 -0.62 13.71 -21.16
C GLU A 68 -0.33 15.00 -20.38
N THR A 69 -0.32 14.96 -19.05
CA THR A 69 -0.07 16.14 -18.20
C THR A 69 1.28 16.12 -17.48
N GLY A 70 2.19 15.23 -17.91
CA GLY A 70 3.53 15.11 -17.33
C GLY A 70 3.56 14.36 -16.00
N GLY A 71 2.52 13.60 -15.69
CA GLY A 71 2.44 12.67 -14.57
C GLY A 71 3.05 11.32 -14.89
N THR A 72 2.62 10.29 -14.16
CA THR A 72 3.07 8.91 -14.38
C THR A 72 1.98 7.90 -14.10
N VAL A 73 2.05 6.76 -14.80
CA VAL A 73 1.26 5.56 -14.54
C VAL A 73 2.20 4.45 -14.08
N SER A 74 2.06 4.00 -12.84
CA SER A 74 3.03 3.05 -12.28
C SER A 74 2.48 2.27 -11.07
N ASP A 75 3.35 1.51 -10.41
CA ASP A 75 3.05 0.90 -9.12
C ASP A 75 3.14 1.91 -7.97
N SER A 76 2.70 1.50 -6.77
CA SER A 76 2.58 2.38 -5.60
C SER A 76 3.91 2.99 -5.15
N LEU A 77 5.04 2.28 -5.28
CA LEU A 77 6.34 2.79 -4.87
C LEU A 77 6.87 3.80 -5.88
N GLU A 78 6.78 3.47 -7.16
CA GLU A 78 7.25 4.36 -8.22
C GLU A 78 6.41 5.64 -8.30
N MET A 79 5.09 5.57 -8.04
CA MET A 79 4.24 6.76 -7.87
C MET A 79 4.79 7.71 -6.80
N ALA A 80 5.19 7.17 -5.65
CA ALA A 80 5.72 7.97 -4.55
C ALA A 80 7.11 8.54 -4.86
N ARG A 81 7.97 7.78 -5.52
CA ARG A 81 9.32 8.22 -5.98
C ARG A 81 9.22 9.30 -7.04
N PHE A 82 8.37 9.10 -8.05
CA PHE A 82 8.10 10.10 -9.08
C PHE A 82 7.61 11.40 -8.45
N GLY A 83 6.66 11.32 -7.50
CA GLY A 83 6.16 12.47 -6.76
C GLY A 83 7.27 13.22 -6.03
N ASN A 84 8.27 12.53 -5.49
CA ASN A 84 9.42 13.14 -4.83
C ASN A 84 10.31 13.93 -5.81
N GLN A 85 10.50 13.42 -7.01
CA GLN A 85 11.37 14.03 -8.02
C GLN A 85 10.68 15.15 -8.82
N HIS A 86 9.35 15.09 -8.93
CA HIS A 86 8.59 16.06 -9.73
C HIS A 86 8.53 17.43 -9.04
N PRO A 87 8.67 18.56 -9.78
CA PRO A 87 8.72 19.90 -9.18
C PRO A 87 7.38 20.40 -8.61
N ALA A 88 6.23 19.88 -9.07
CA ALA A 88 4.91 20.32 -8.61
C ALA A 88 4.77 20.27 -7.09
N SER A 89 4.11 21.27 -6.52
CA SER A 89 3.86 21.38 -5.08
C SER A 89 2.72 20.46 -4.60
N THR A 90 1.88 20.01 -5.53
CA THR A 90 0.70 19.18 -5.24
C THR A 90 0.75 17.86 -6.02
N LEU A 91 0.57 16.73 -5.33
CA LEU A 91 0.38 15.41 -5.93
C LEU A 91 -1.10 15.02 -5.86
N VAL A 92 -1.70 14.67 -6.98
CA VAL A 92 -3.01 14.05 -7.04
C VAL A 92 -2.80 12.54 -7.25
N VAL A 93 -3.12 11.73 -6.23
CA VAL A 93 -2.88 10.28 -6.25
C VAL A 93 -4.17 9.55 -6.61
N ALA A 94 -4.24 9.02 -7.83
CA ALA A 94 -5.30 8.11 -8.26
C ALA A 94 -4.91 6.67 -7.97
N GLY A 95 -5.43 6.14 -6.87
CA GLY A 95 -5.15 4.81 -6.35
C GLY A 95 -5.90 4.57 -5.05
N VAL A 96 -5.52 3.54 -4.31
CA VAL A 96 -6.10 3.24 -2.99
C VAL A 96 -5.42 4.03 -1.87
N ARG A 97 -6.12 4.18 -0.74
CA ARG A 97 -5.76 5.08 0.37
C ARG A 97 -4.30 4.97 0.82
N PHE A 98 -3.77 3.77 1.07
CA PHE A 98 -2.39 3.60 1.52
C PHE A 98 -1.34 4.17 0.55
N MET A 99 -1.66 4.27 -0.75
CA MET A 99 -0.75 4.86 -1.76
C MET A 99 -0.62 6.37 -1.56
N GLY A 100 -1.75 7.07 -1.32
CA GLY A 100 -1.72 8.48 -0.96
C GLY A 100 -0.99 8.76 0.34
N GLU A 101 -1.21 7.91 1.35
CA GLU A 101 -0.48 7.97 2.62
C GLU A 101 1.03 7.75 2.42
N THR A 102 1.42 6.75 1.63
CA THR A 102 2.83 6.50 1.29
C THR A 102 3.44 7.68 0.53
N ALA A 103 2.70 8.23 -0.45
CA ALA A 103 3.13 9.43 -1.16
C ALA A 103 3.34 10.62 -0.21
N LYS A 104 2.46 10.80 0.79
CA LYS A 104 2.61 11.85 1.80
C LYS A 104 3.79 11.62 2.73
N ILE A 105 4.03 10.39 3.17
CA ILE A 105 5.19 10.04 4.03
C ILE A 105 6.50 10.36 3.32
N LEU A 106 6.60 10.03 2.04
CA LEU A 106 7.83 10.24 1.25
C LEU A 106 7.96 11.67 0.70
N ASN A 107 6.89 12.48 0.78
CA ASN A 107 6.84 13.86 0.30
C ASN A 107 6.19 14.79 1.34
N PRO A 108 6.79 14.93 2.53
CA PRO A 108 6.14 15.65 3.64
C PRO A 108 5.85 17.12 3.36
N GLU A 109 6.64 17.77 2.49
CA GLU A 109 6.43 19.18 2.12
C GLU A 109 5.30 19.36 1.11
N LYS A 110 4.97 18.33 0.32
CA LYS A 110 3.98 18.45 -0.75
C LYS A 110 2.56 18.27 -0.20
N ARG A 111 1.62 18.92 -0.87
CA ARG A 111 0.20 18.63 -0.69
C ARG A 111 -0.13 17.35 -1.45
N VAL A 112 -0.68 16.35 -0.76
CA VAL A 112 -1.14 15.11 -1.39
C VAL A 112 -2.66 15.07 -1.32
N LEU A 113 -3.30 14.91 -2.46
CA LEU A 113 -4.74 14.82 -2.63
C LEU A 113 -5.12 13.47 -3.22
N MET A 114 -6.27 12.96 -2.82
CA MET A 114 -6.87 11.76 -3.42
C MET A 114 -8.30 12.07 -3.85
N PRO A 115 -8.75 11.56 -5.01
CA PRO A 115 -10.14 11.76 -5.46
C PRO A 115 -11.16 11.19 -4.48
N THR A 116 -10.83 10.09 -3.82
CA THR A 116 -11.63 9.45 -2.76
C THR A 116 -10.72 8.73 -1.77
N LEU A 117 -11.13 8.72 -0.50
CA LEU A 117 -10.51 7.91 0.55
C LEU A 117 -11.23 6.56 0.73
N ALA A 118 -12.34 6.35 0.03
CA ALA A 118 -13.10 5.09 0.06
C ALA A 118 -12.52 4.00 -0.85
N ALA A 119 -11.52 4.33 -1.68
CA ALA A 119 -10.78 3.35 -2.44
C ALA A 119 -9.76 2.67 -1.51
N GLU A 120 -10.02 1.42 -1.17
CA GLU A 120 -9.26 0.66 -0.18
C GLU A 120 -8.66 -0.63 -0.76
N CYS A 121 -7.67 -1.17 -0.08
CA CYS A 121 -7.01 -2.45 -0.43
C CYS A 121 -7.37 -3.49 0.63
N SER A 122 -7.72 -4.71 0.23
CA SER A 122 -8.04 -5.78 1.17
C SER A 122 -6.89 -6.13 2.12
N LEU A 123 -5.64 -5.97 1.69
CA LEU A 123 -4.49 -6.16 2.58
C LEU A 123 -4.43 -5.09 3.68
N ASP A 124 -4.72 -3.83 3.34
CA ASP A 124 -4.79 -2.73 4.31
C ASP A 124 -5.95 -2.95 5.29
N LEU A 125 -7.14 -3.23 4.76
CA LEU A 125 -8.34 -3.56 5.57
C LEU A 125 -8.13 -4.79 6.46
N GLY A 126 -7.34 -5.77 5.98
CA GLY A 126 -6.99 -6.97 6.73
C GLY A 126 -5.93 -6.77 7.82
N CYS A 127 -5.41 -5.55 7.98
CA CYS A 127 -4.41 -5.21 8.99
C CYS A 127 -4.80 -3.92 9.73
N PRO A 128 -5.96 -3.91 10.43
CA PRO A 128 -6.40 -2.72 11.14
C PRO A 128 -5.45 -2.40 12.30
N PRO A 129 -5.06 -1.13 12.47
CA PRO A 129 -4.10 -0.71 13.51
C PRO A 129 -4.54 -1.11 14.93
N GLU A 130 -5.83 -1.11 15.19
CA GLU A 130 -6.44 -1.43 16.49
C GLU A 130 -6.17 -2.88 16.92
N LEU A 131 -5.95 -3.77 15.96
CA LEU A 131 -5.60 -5.18 16.21
C LEU A 131 -4.11 -5.41 16.05
N PHE A 132 -3.48 -4.74 15.07
CA PHE A 132 -2.08 -4.97 14.73
C PHE A 132 -1.12 -4.41 15.78
N ILE A 133 -1.35 -3.17 16.27
CA ILE A 133 -0.46 -2.53 17.24
C ILE A 133 -0.39 -3.33 18.54
N PRO A 134 -1.52 -3.71 19.18
CA PRO A 134 -1.47 -4.57 20.37
C PRO A 134 -0.84 -5.94 20.12
N PHE A 135 -0.98 -6.48 18.91
CA PHE A 135 -0.34 -7.74 18.54
C PHE A 135 1.20 -7.59 18.47
N CYS A 136 1.70 -6.49 17.92
CA CYS A 136 3.13 -6.19 17.94
C CYS A 136 3.64 -6.00 19.38
N ASP A 137 2.88 -5.30 20.22
CA ASP A 137 3.27 -5.02 21.62
C ASP A 137 3.29 -6.29 22.49
N ALA A 138 2.52 -7.31 22.10
CA ALA A 138 2.56 -8.64 22.73
C ALA A 138 3.78 -9.48 22.31
N HIS A 139 4.53 -9.04 21.30
CA HIS A 139 5.71 -9.73 20.74
C HIS A 139 6.92 -8.79 20.64
N PRO A 140 7.35 -8.17 21.75
CA PRO A 140 8.41 -7.15 21.74
C PRO A 140 9.78 -7.70 21.34
N GLU A 141 9.94 -9.02 21.35
CA GLU A 141 11.17 -9.72 20.94
C GLU A 141 11.30 -9.89 19.42
N ARG A 142 10.34 -9.35 18.63
CA ARG A 142 10.30 -9.48 17.17
C ARG A 142 10.42 -8.15 16.48
N THR A 143 11.27 -8.08 15.49
CA THR A 143 11.38 -6.96 14.55
C THR A 143 10.17 -6.95 13.62
N VAL A 144 9.46 -5.85 13.56
CA VAL A 144 8.22 -5.71 12.81
C VAL A 144 8.52 -5.30 11.36
N VAL A 145 8.24 -6.18 10.43
CA VAL A 145 8.39 -5.95 8.98
C VAL A 145 7.02 -5.90 8.33
N VAL A 146 6.67 -4.79 7.70
CA VAL A 146 5.39 -4.67 7.00
C VAL A 146 5.57 -4.48 5.50
N TYR A 147 4.75 -5.17 4.74
CA TYR A 147 4.60 -4.92 3.32
C TYR A 147 3.87 -3.58 3.11
N ALA A 148 4.27 -2.82 2.10
CA ALA A 148 3.85 -1.44 1.87
C ALA A 148 2.31 -1.24 1.76
N ASN A 149 1.55 -2.30 1.49
CA ASN A 149 0.09 -2.28 1.37
C ASN A 149 -0.61 -2.25 2.74
N THR A 150 -0.28 -1.25 3.54
CA THR A 150 -0.81 -1.00 4.88
C THR A 150 -0.97 0.50 5.09
N CYS A 151 -1.83 0.91 6.01
CA CYS A 151 -2.03 2.33 6.33
C CYS A 151 -0.83 2.96 7.07
N ALA A 152 -0.81 4.28 7.15
CA ALA A 152 0.26 5.03 7.79
C ALA A 152 0.44 4.66 9.26
N ALA A 153 -0.64 4.36 10.00
CA ALA A 153 -0.57 3.98 11.41
C ALA A 153 0.15 2.63 11.61
N VAL A 154 -0.11 1.65 10.73
CA VAL A 154 0.62 0.37 10.73
C VAL A 154 2.08 0.57 10.37
N LYS A 155 2.39 1.40 9.36
CA LYS A 155 3.76 1.75 8.99
C LYS A 155 4.52 2.43 10.13
N ALA A 156 3.86 3.30 10.89
CA ALA A 156 4.45 3.99 12.04
C ALA A 156 4.84 3.04 13.19
N ARG A 157 4.17 1.86 13.29
CA ARG A 157 4.51 0.82 14.28
C ARG A 157 5.61 -0.12 13.79
N ALA A 158 5.87 -0.13 12.49
CA ALA A 158 6.84 -1.04 11.88
C ALA A 158 8.28 -0.53 12.05
N ASP A 159 9.22 -1.47 12.16
CA ASP A 159 10.65 -1.18 12.10
C ASP A 159 11.13 -1.13 10.64
N TRP A 160 10.50 -1.92 9.77
CA TRP A 160 10.80 -1.97 8.34
C TRP A 160 9.53 -1.97 7.50
N VAL A 161 9.55 -1.19 6.43
CA VAL A 161 8.51 -1.20 5.39
C VAL A 161 9.14 -1.67 4.09
N VAL A 162 8.60 -2.75 3.51
CA VAL A 162 9.17 -3.41 2.33
C VAL A 162 8.18 -3.50 1.18
N THR A 163 8.70 -3.63 -0.03
CA THR A 163 7.95 -4.08 -1.21
C THR A 163 8.26 -5.54 -1.49
N SER A 164 7.49 -6.17 -2.37
CA SER A 164 7.72 -7.57 -2.76
C SER A 164 9.12 -7.80 -3.35
N SER A 165 9.66 -6.81 -4.05
CA SER A 165 10.97 -6.90 -4.71
C SER A 165 12.16 -6.97 -3.75
N ILE A 166 12.05 -6.38 -2.55
CA ILE A 166 13.16 -6.32 -1.57
C ILE A 166 12.89 -7.17 -0.32
N ALA A 167 11.71 -7.79 -0.22
CA ALA A 167 11.29 -8.50 0.99
C ALA A 167 12.25 -9.63 1.38
N VAL A 168 12.73 -10.41 0.41
CA VAL A 168 13.66 -11.52 0.64
C VAL A 168 15.01 -11.00 1.14
N ASP A 169 15.52 -9.92 0.55
CA ASP A 169 16.82 -9.35 0.90
C ASP A 169 16.81 -8.76 2.31
N VAL A 170 15.75 -8.02 2.67
CA VAL A 170 15.58 -7.45 4.01
C VAL A 170 15.44 -8.54 5.05
N VAL A 171 14.65 -9.59 4.79
CA VAL A 171 14.47 -10.70 5.75
C VAL A 171 15.75 -11.52 5.90
N ASN A 172 16.53 -11.73 4.84
CA ASN A 172 17.84 -12.37 4.95
C ASN A 172 18.79 -11.55 5.82
N HIS A 173 18.84 -10.23 5.59
CA HIS A 173 19.66 -9.32 6.39
C HIS A 173 19.29 -9.39 7.89
N LEU A 174 18.00 -9.32 8.22
CA LEU A 174 17.53 -9.42 9.60
C LEU A 174 17.85 -10.78 10.22
N LYS A 175 17.70 -11.87 9.45
CA LYS A 175 18.07 -13.21 9.89
C LYS A 175 19.57 -13.32 10.22
N GLU A 176 20.44 -12.73 9.40
CA GLU A 176 21.89 -12.69 9.64
C GLU A 176 22.23 -11.92 10.92
N LEU A 177 21.43 -10.92 11.29
CA LEU A 177 21.53 -10.22 12.58
C LEU A 177 20.97 -11.02 13.76
N GLY A 178 20.36 -12.18 13.53
CA GLY A 178 19.75 -13.02 14.56
C GLY A 178 18.35 -12.57 14.99
N GLU A 179 17.72 -11.69 14.22
CA GLU A 179 16.39 -11.13 14.53
C GLU A 179 15.28 -12.16 14.29
N LYS A 180 14.29 -12.16 15.17
CA LYS A 180 13.00 -12.81 14.96
C LYS A 180 12.04 -11.80 14.35
N ILE A 181 11.25 -12.21 13.37
CA ILE A 181 10.45 -11.28 12.56
C ILE A 181 8.97 -11.46 12.87
N LEU A 182 8.23 -10.33 12.95
CA LEU A 182 6.79 -10.27 12.83
C LEU A 182 6.47 -9.66 11.46
N TRP A 183 5.80 -10.43 10.62
CA TRP A 183 5.48 -10.03 9.25
C TRP A 183 3.99 -9.73 9.06
N ALA A 184 3.68 -8.62 8.41
CA ALA A 184 2.31 -8.23 8.03
C ALA A 184 2.31 -7.53 6.65
N PRO A 185 1.14 -7.37 6.02
CA PRO A 185 -0.15 -8.00 6.31
C PRO A 185 -0.34 -9.34 5.62
N ASP A 186 0.29 -9.56 4.44
CA ASP A 186 0.01 -10.69 3.55
C ASP A 186 0.70 -11.97 4.00
N ARG A 187 -0.10 -12.94 4.43
CA ARG A 187 0.39 -14.27 4.85
C ARG A 187 1.03 -15.05 3.71
N TYR A 188 0.60 -14.87 2.46
CA TYR A 188 1.12 -15.65 1.34
C TYR A 188 2.50 -15.17 0.92
N LEU A 189 2.68 -13.85 0.79
CA LEU A 189 4.02 -13.28 0.59
C LEU A 189 4.92 -13.62 1.78
N GLY A 190 4.43 -13.48 3.01
CA GLY A 190 5.17 -13.84 4.23
C GLY A 190 5.58 -15.31 4.24
N SER A 191 4.69 -16.24 3.90
CA SER A 191 5.01 -17.66 3.81
C SER A 191 6.03 -17.99 2.72
N TYR A 192 5.96 -17.29 1.60
CA TYR A 192 6.97 -17.41 0.54
C TYR A 192 8.33 -16.94 1.04
N VAL A 193 8.41 -15.74 1.62
CA VAL A 193 9.66 -15.17 2.15
C VAL A 193 10.23 -16.05 3.25
N GLN A 194 9.42 -16.53 4.20
CA GLN A 194 9.83 -17.45 5.25
C GLN A 194 10.44 -18.74 4.70
N ARG A 195 9.79 -19.34 3.70
CA ARG A 195 10.28 -20.57 3.07
C ARG A 195 11.60 -20.37 2.36
N VAL A 196 11.77 -19.26 1.65
CA VAL A 196 13.00 -18.97 0.87
C VAL A 196 14.17 -18.65 1.78
N THR A 197 13.92 -17.85 2.83
CA THR A 197 14.98 -17.40 3.76
C THR A 197 15.24 -18.36 4.91
N GLY A 198 14.24 -19.15 5.30
CA GLY A 198 14.29 -19.97 6.52
C GLY A 198 14.36 -19.14 7.81
N ALA A 199 13.91 -17.89 7.79
CA ALA A 199 13.88 -17.02 8.97
C ALA A 199 12.79 -17.41 9.97
N ASP A 200 12.97 -17.10 11.26
CA ASP A 200 11.92 -17.22 12.29
C ASP A 200 10.91 -16.07 12.10
N MET A 201 9.80 -16.36 11.45
CA MET A 201 8.78 -15.36 11.13
C MET A 201 7.42 -15.73 11.73
N LEU A 202 6.85 -14.81 12.52
CA LEU A 202 5.45 -14.82 12.94
C LEU A 202 4.63 -14.05 11.92
N LEU A 203 3.68 -14.73 11.26
CA LEU A 203 2.94 -14.15 10.14
C LEU A 203 1.56 -13.66 10.58
N TRP A 204 1.25 -12.41 10.29
CA TRP A 204 -0.12 -11.89 10.31
C TRP A 204 -0.98 -12.60 9.27
N GLN A 205 -2.29 -12.75 9.54
CA GLN A 205 -3.16 -13.66 8.76
C GLN A 205 -4.05 -12.98 7.72
N ALA A 206 -3.70 -11.79 7.25
CA ALA A 206 -4.41 -11.18 6.14
C ALA A 206 -4.00 -11.79 4.78
N SER A 207 -4.84 -11.57 3.79
CA SER A 207 -4.58 -11.98 2.40
C SER A 207 -5.27 -11.03 1.43
N CYS A 208 -4.74 -10.94 0.22
CA CYS A 208 -5.43 -10.29 -0.88
C CYS A 208 -6.64 -11.13 -1.30
N ILE A 209 -7.84 -10.51 -1.39
CA ILE A 209 -9.11 -11.12 -1.79
C ILE A 209 -9.72 -10.36 -2.97
#